data_0564a3b26a28a7a6d9ee8a83d079701a
#
_entry.id   0564a3b26a28a7a6d9ee8a83d079701a
#
_cell.length_a   1.000
_cell.length_b   1.000
_cell.length_c   1.000
_cell.angle_alpha   90.00
_cell.angle_beta   90.00
_cell.angle_gamma   90.00
#
_symmetry.space_group_name_H-M   'P 1'
#
loop_
_entity.id
_entity.type
_entity.pdbx_description
1 polymer ?
#
loop_
_entity_poly.entity_id
_entity_poly.type
_entity_poly.pdbx_seq_one_letter_code
_entity_poly.pdbx_strand_id
1 'polypeptide(L)'
;MKKLLLFLLVFMGLSSMAQENNILDQYKGLPLQKHRGDLYFGESFKAPNAHLLTDDELKTMMDTELFDQFNSGRTLYYTGNTLKTVGWIAFGIGLGYAGLSYFVYDYILTKDALLNIRLGLLNAGLGADMFVVGYILRGIGNGKLDGVVEQYNQNTQKVSFHVSPSLMRCCLSQDQSHTTLGLTFSVDF
;
A
#
# COMPACT_ATOMS: atom_id res chain seq x y z
N MET A 1 34.75 25.72 -20.51
CA MET A 1 33.76 25.81 -19.41
C MET A 1 32.46 25.07 -19.69
N LYS A 2 31.78 25.22 -20.86
CA LYS A 2 30.50 24.51 -21.16
C LYS A 2 30.60 22.98 -21.12
N LYS A 3 31.72 22.38 -21.59
CA LYS A 3 31.93 20.93 -21.58
C LYS A 3 32.13 20.37 -20.17
N LEU A 4 32.74 21.14 -19.27
CA LEU A 4 32.95 20.77 -17.87
C LEU A 4 31.62 20.75 -17.09
N LEU A 5 30.75 21.72 -17.38
CA LEU A 5 29.42 21.82 -16.77
C LEU A 5 28.52 20.65 -17.18
N LEU A 6 28.58 20.25 -18.48
CA LEU A 6 27.84 19.10 -18.98
C LEU A 6 28.30 17.78 -18.36
N PHE A 7 29.63 17.63 -18.16
CA PHE A 7 30.21 16.45 -17.51
C PHE A 7 29.78 16.38 -16.04
N LEU A 8 29.72 17.51 -15.34
CA LEU A 8 29.28 17.59 -13.94
C LEU A 8 27.79 17.28 -13.79
N LEU A 9 26.93 17.74 -14.74
CA LEU A 9 25.49 17.41 -14.78
C LEU A 9 25.24 15.92 -15.04
N VAL A 10 25.99 15.31 -15.98
CA VAL A 10 25.89 13.87 -16.25
C VAL A 10 26.36 13.05 -15.05
N PHE A 11 27.44 13.50 -14.38
CA PHE A 11 27.96 12.79 -13.19
C PHE A 11 27.04 12.91 -11.99
N MET A 12 26.36 14.06 -11.78
CA MET A 12 25.31 14.20 -10.76
C MET A 12 24.08 13.34 -11.07
N GLY A 13 23.68 13.23 -12.35
CA GLY A 13 22.58 12.36 -12.76
C GLY A 13 22.89 10.86 -12.54
N LEU A 14 24.11 10.43 -12.81
CA LEU A 14 24.55 9.05 -12.58
C LEU A 14 24.67 8.74 -11.08
N SER A 15 25.11 9.72 -10.27
CA SER A 15 25.21 9.55 -8.82
C SER A 15 23.84 9.42 -8.15
N SER A 16 22.82 10.14 -8.63
CA SER A 16 21.46 10.01 -8.10
C SER A 16 20.84 8.65 -8.43
N MET A 17 21.05 8.13 -9.64
CA MET A 17 20.58 6.78 -10.01
C MET A 17 21.28 5.66 -9.21
N ALA A 18 22.58 5.83 -8.89
CA ALA A 18 23.30 4.87 -8.06
C ALA A 18 22.84 4.88 -6.59
N GLN A 19 22.37 6.01 -6.11
CA GLN A 19 21.87 6.17 -4.75
C GLN A 19 20.47 5.57 -4.57
N GLU A 20 19.63 5.63 -5.62
CA GLU A 20 18.28 5.06 -5.62
C GLU A 20 18.32 3.51 -5.51
N ASN A 21 19.21 2.87 -6.26
CA ASN A 21 19.41 1.42 -6.18
C ASN A 21 19.92 0.93 -4.81
N ASN A 22 20.65 1.77 -4.09
CA ASN A 22 21.20 1.42 -2.78
C ASN A 22 20.16 1.51 -1.64
N ILE A 23 19.13 2.34 -1.81
CA ILE A 23 18.04 2.47 -0.84
C ILE A 23 17.17 1.21 -0.83
N LEU A 24 16.79 0.70 -2.01
CA LEU A 24 15.97 -0.51 -2.12
C LEU A 24 16.69 -1.77 -1.59
N ASP A 25 18.02 -1.86 -1.76
CA ASP A 25 18.80 -2.97 -1.22
C ASP A 25 18.82 -3.00 0.32
N GLN A 26 18.68 -1.85 0.98
CA GLN A 26 18.59 -1.74 2.43
C GLN A 26 17.29 -2.34 3.00
N TYR A 27 16.23 -2.35 2.21
CA TYR A 27 14.91 -2.87 2.60
C TYR A 27 14.65 -4.29 2.09
N LYS A 28 15.59 -4.88 1.35
CA LYS A 28 15.51 -6.23 0.83
C LYS A 28 15.41 -7.23 1.98
N GLY A 29 14.31 -7.99 2.03
CA GLY A 29 14.04 -8.95 3.10
C GLY A 29 13.11 -8.45 4.21
N LEU A 30 12.76 -7.16 4.22
CA LEU A 30 11.70 -6.68 5.10
C LEU A 30 10.31 -7.01 4.49
N PRO A 31 9.34 -7.36 5.34
CA PRO A 31 7.99 -7.62 4.85
C PRO A 31 7.37 -6.36 4.27
N LEU A 32 6.75 -6.51 3.10
CA LEU A 32 5.90 -5.50 2.51
C LEU A 32 4.61 -5.42 3.31
N GLN A 33 4.18 -4.21 3.64
CA GLN A 33 2.95 -3.96 4.38
C GLN A 33 2.13 -2.86 3.72
N LYS A 34 0.86 -2.77 4.09
CA LYS A 34 -0.10 -1.80 3.57
C LYS A 34 -0.56 -0.84 4.65
N HIS A 35 -0.66 0.45 4.30
CA HIS A 35 -1.33 1.45 5.12
C HIS A 35 -2.17 2.39 4.25
N ARG A 36 -3.49 2.39 4.45
CA ARG A 36 -4.45 3.31 3.78
C ARG A 36 -4.40 3.35 2.25
N GLY A 37 -4.00 2.26 1.61
CA GLY A 37 -3.90 2.17 0.15
C GLY A 37 -2.50 2.33 -0.41
N ASP A 38 -1.53 2.71 0.40
CA ASP A 38 -0.11 2.79 0.04
C ASP A 38 0.66 1.61 0.63
N LEU A 39 1.79 1.27 0.01
CA LEU A 39 2.66 0.18 0.43
C LEU A 39 3.94 0.72 1.07
N TYR A 40 4.47 0.02 2.06
CA TYR A 40 5.69 0.39 2.75
C TYR A 40 6.46 -0.86 3.22
N PHE A 41 7.76 -0.70 3.41
CA PHE A 41 8.59 -1.67 4.10
C PHE A 41 8.71 -1.34 5.58
N GLY A 42 8.72 -2.36 6.42
CA GLY A 42 8.93 -2.25 7.84
C GLY A 42 7.89 -2.99 8.66
N GLU A 43 8.16 -3.14 9.95
CA GLU A 43 7.27 -3.84 10.88
C GLU A 43 6.00 -3.05 11.21
N SER A 44 6.07 -1.73 11.14
CA SER A 44 4.94 -0.83 11.42
C SER A 44 5.10 0.48 10.66
N PHE A 45 4.01 1.03 10.12
CA PHE A 45 3.99 2.34 9.44
C PHE A 45 4.50 3.50 10.30
N LYS A 46 4.41 3.36 11.62
CA LYS A 46 4.88 4.37 12.58
C LYS A 46 6.34 4.17 13.01
N ALA A 47 6.96 3.08 12.59
CA ALA A 47 8.36 2.83 12.93
C ALA A 47 9.28 3.84 12.22
N PRO A 48 10.35 4.32 12.87
CA PRO A 48 11.26 5.30 12.29
C PRO A 48 12.00 4.78 11.05
N ASN A 49 12.03 3.47 10.86
CA ASN A 49 12.61 2.76 9.71
C ASN A 49 11.58 2.36 8.65
N ALA A 50 10.32 2.82 8.76
CA ALA A 50 9.32 2.55 7.74
C ALA A 50 9.62 3.39 6.49
N HIS A 51 9.77 2.73 5.34
CA HIS A 51 9.95 3.38 4.04
C HIS A 51 8.68 3.26 3.22
N LEU A 52 8.06 4.41 2.93
CA LEU A 52 6.90 4.48 2.03
C LEU A 52 7.39 4.37 0.59
N LEU A 53 6.86 3.40 -0.15
CA LEU A 53 7.28 3.10 -1.51
C LEU A 53 6.64 4.07 -2.50
N THR A 54 7.47 4.59 -3.40
CA THR A 54 7.03 5.39 -4.56
C THR A 54 6.57 4.48 -5.69
N ASP A 55 5.80 5.05 -6.64
CA ASP A 55 5.31 4.28 -7.80
C ASP A 55 6.46 3.76 -8.68
N ASP A 56 7.59 4.47 -8.75
CA ASP A 56 8.76 4.05 -9.53
C ASP A 56 9.52 2.90 -8.85
N GLU A 57 9.64 2.94 -7.52
CA GLU A 57 10.19 1.82 -6.74
C GLU A 57 9.33 0.57 -6.89
N LEU A 58 8.00 0.71 -6.79
CA LEU A 58 7.06 -0.40 -6.97
C LEU A 58 7.16 -1.03 -8.35
N LYS A 59 7.30 -0.23 -9.43
CA LYS A 59 7.51 -0.75 -10.80
C LYS A 59 8.81 -1.51 -10.95
N THR A 60 9.84 -1.14 -10.21
CA THR A 60 11.15 -1.79 -10.26
C THR A 60 11.15 -3.12 -9.51
N MET A 61 10.33 -3.22 -8.46
CA MET A 61 10.31 -4.36 -7.54
C MET A 61 9.26 -5.42 -7.89
N MET A 62 8.16 -5.02 -8.51
CA MET A 62 7.03 -5.88 -8.85
C MET A 62 7.08 -6.21 -10.34
N ASP A 63 6.59 -7.39 -10.71
CA ASP A 63 6.28 -7.68 -12.09
C ASP A 63 5.10 -6.81 -12.57
N THR A 64 4.93 -6.72 -13.88
CA THR A 64 3.90 -5.86 -14.50
C THR A 64 2.49 -6.24 -14.02
N GLU A 65 2.22 -7.53 -13.86
CA GLU A 65 0.90 -8.02 -13.44
C GLU A 65 0.58 -7.62 -12.01
N LEU A 66 1.53 -7.79 -11.10
CA LEU A 66 1.37 -7.43 -9.69
C LEU A 66 1.25 -5.91 -9.50
N PHE A 67 2.01 -5.14 -10.29
CA PHE A 67 1.91 -3.68 -10.29
C PHE A 67 0.55 -3.19 -10.81
N ASP A 68 0.00 -3.80 -11.86
CA ASP A 68 -1.33 -3.47 -12.37
C ASP A 68 -2.43 -3.83 -11.35
N GLN A 69 -2.30 -4.95 -10.65
CA GLN A 69 -3.19 -5.31 -9.55
C GLN A 69 -3.13 -4.29 -8.42
N PHE A 70 -1.93 -3.84 -8.05
CA PHE A 70 -1.73 -2.77 -7.06
C PHE A 70 -2.43 -1.48 -7.49
N ASN A 71 -2.19 -0.98 -8.70
CA ASN A 71 -2.80 0.25 -9.21
C ASN A 71 -4.33 0.17 -9.25
N SER A 72 -4.86 -0.98 -9.70
CA SER A 72 -6.30 -1.24 -9.69
C SER A 72 -6.87 -1.23 -8.26
N GLY A 73 -6.19 -1.89 -7.32
CA GLY A 73 -6.57 -1.93 -5.92
C GLY A 73 -6.55 -0.55 -5.28
N ARG A 74 -5.47 0.20 -5.50
CA ARG A 74 -5.28 1.58 -5.01
C ARG A 74 -6.34 2.53 -5.54
N THR A 75 -6.62 2.48 -6.84
CA THR A 75 -7.65 3.30 -7.47
C THR A 75 -9.03 3.02 -6.88
N LEU A 76 -9.40 1.74 -6.74
CA LEU A 76 -10.67 1.35 -6.13
C LEU A 76 -10.77 1.79 -4.66
N TYR A 77 -9.69 1.66 -3.91
CA TYR A 77 -9.64 2.08 -2.51
C TYR A 77 -9.87 3.59 -2.36
N TYR A 78 -9.15 4.42 -3.13
CA TYR A 78 -9.29 5.88 -3.04
C TYR A 78 -10.61 6.37 -3.59
N THR A 79 -11.08 5.84 -4.74
CA THR A 79 -12.40 6.15 -5.30
C THR A 79 -13.50 5.77 -4.32
N GLY A 80 -13.42 4.58 -3.74
CA GLY A 80 -14.39 4.13 -2.74
C GLY A 80 -14.39 5.01 -1.48
N ASN A 81 -13.22 5.43 -1.01
CA ASN A 81 -13.11 6.30 0.15
C ASN A 81 -13.67 7.71 -0.14
N THR A 82 -13.45 8.24 -1.33
CA THR A 82 -14.01 9.53 -1.77
C THR A 82 -15.54 9.46 -1.87
N LEU A 83 -16.08 8.44 -2.56
CA LEU A 83 -17.53 8.24 -2.68
C LEU A 83 -18.21 8.07 -1.32
N LYS A 84 -17.61 7.28 -0.43
CA LYS A 84 -18.09 7.12 0.94
C LYS A 84 -18.18 8.46 1.67
N THR A 85 -17.15 9.30 1.56
CA THR A 85 -17.09 10.59 2.26
C THR A 85 -18.11 11.56 1.67
N VAL A 86 -18.15 11.69 0.33
CA VAL A 86 -19.12 12.54 -0.37
C VAL A 86 -20.56 12.08 -0.11
N GLY A 87 -20.80 10.77 -0.16
CA GLY A 87 -22.11 10.18 0.14
C GLY A 87 -22.59 10.51 1.56
N TRP A 88 -21.70 10.40 2.55
CA TRP A 88 -22.03 10.74 3.93
C TRP A 88 -22.37 12.23 4.10
N ILE A 89 -21.61 13.12 3.47
CA ILE A 89 -21.87 14.57 3.48
C ILE A 89 -23.21 14.88 2.80
N ALA A 90 -23.46 14.31 1.60
CA ALA A 90 -24.72 14.52 0.87
C ALA A 90 -25.92 13.99 1.66
N PHE A 91 -25.79 12.84 2.30
CA PHE A 91 -26.80 12.28 3.19
C PHE A 91 -27.12 13.23 4.36
N GLY A 92 -26.11 13.73 5.04
CA GLY A 92 -26.28 14.66 6.17
C GLY A 92 -26.93 15.98 5.74
N ILE A 93 -26.48 16.57 4.62
CA ILE A 93 -27.07 17.79 4.06
C ILE A 93 -28.53 17.55 3.66
N GLY A 94 -28.83 16.42 2.99
CA GLY A 94 -30.18 16.07 2.57
C GLY A 94 -31.14 15.93 3.75
N LEU A 95 -30.76 15.23 4.79
CA LEU A 95 -31.54 15.09 6.02
C LEU A 95 -31.69 16.43 6.75
N GLY A 96 -30.63 17.22 6.86
CA GLY A 96 -30.67 18.53 7.49
C GLY A 96 -31.63 19.48 6.77
N TYR A 97 -31.58 19.50 5.42
CA TYR A 97 -32.46 20.30 4.60
C TYR A 97 -33.93 19.86 4.72
N ALA A 98 -34.18 18.54 4.67
CA ALA A 98 -35.52 18.00 4.87
C ALA A 98 -36.08 18.33 6.28
N GLY A 99 -35.25 18.17 7.32
CA GLY A 99 -35.62 18.48 8.69
C GLY A 99 -35.94 19.95 8.91
N LEU A 100 -35.10 20.86 8.43
CA LEU A 100 -35.36 22.31 8.50
C LEU A 100 -36.64 22.67 7.75
N SER A 101 -36.85 22.12 6.57
CA SER A 101 -38.07 22.38 5.77
C SER A 101 -39.34 21.83 6.45
N TYR A 102 -39.24 20.72 7.19
CA TYR A 102 -40.31 20.18 8.00
C TYR A 102 -40.72 21.13 9.13
N PHE A 103 -39.77 21.70 9.85
CA PHE A 103 -40.05 22.70 10.89
C PHE A 103 -40.71 23.95 10.32
N VAL A 104 -40.24 24.43 9.17
CA VAL A 104 -40.86 25.58 8.47
C VAL A 104 -42.28 25.26 7.99
N TYR A 105 -42.52 24.04 7.51
CA TYR A 105 -43.86 23.58 7.07
C TYR A 105 -44.85 23.56 8.22
N ASP A 106 -44.47 23.07 9.36
CA ASP A 106 -45.32 22.99 10.57
C ASP A 106 -45.72 24.40 11.06
N TYR A 107 -44.86 25.41 10.80
CA TYR A 107 -45.12 26.79 11.21
C TYR A 107 -45.86 27.65 10.18
N ILE A 108 -45.66 27.44 8.86
CA ILE A 108 -46.09 28.37 7.81
C ILE A 108 -47.05 27.71 6.78
N LEU A 109 -47.19 26.38 6.76
CA LEU A 109 -48.09 25.62 5.86
C LEU A 109 -47.90 25.96 4.35
N THR A 110 -46.69 26.13 3.88
CA THR A 110 -46.43 26.49 2.49
C THR A 110 -46.24 25.24 1.62
N LYS A 111 -46.80 25.25 0.37
CA LYS A 111 -46.60 24.17 -0.60
C LYS A 111 -45.14 23.97 -0.96
N ASP A 112 -44.32 25.01 -0.90
CA ASP A 112 -42.88 24.98 -1.18
C ASP A 112 -42.07 24.20 -0.14
N ALA A 113 -42.54 24.21 1.14
CA ALA A 113 -41.90 23.42 2.18
C ALA A 113 -41.99 21.90 1.94
N LEU A 114 -43.15 21.44 1.40
CA LEU A 114 -43.34 20.03 1.01
C LEU A 114 -42.42 19.60 -0.14
N LEU A 115 -42.23 20.48 -1.14
CA LEU A 115 -41.28 20.25 -2.23
C LEU A 115 -39.85 20.14 -1.70
N ASN A 116 -39.45 21.03 -0.79
CA ASN A 116 -38.14 21.07 -0.18
C ASN A 116 -37.83 19.83 0.68
N ILE A 117 -38.82 19.34 1.43
CA ILE A 117 -38.73 18.08 2.17
C ILE A 117 -38.43 16.92 1.21
N ARG A 118 -39.17 16.82 0.11
CA ARG A 118 -38.97 15.77 -0.90
C ARG A 118 -37.59 15.84 -1.54
N LEU A 119 -37.12 17.03 -1.90
CA LEU A 119 -35.80 17.24 -2.46
C LEU A 119 -34.72 16.88 -1.45
N GLY A 120 -34.88 17.23 -0.18
CA GLY A 120 -33.96 16.86 0.89
C GLY A 120 -33.85 15.35 1.08
N LEU A 121 -34.99 14.64 1.08
CA LEU A 121 -35.02 13.19 1.18
C LEU A 121 -34.41 12.50 -0.03
N LEU A 122 -34.62 13.05 -1.25
CA LEU A 122 -34.04 12.55 -2.48
C LEU A 122 -32.49 12.66 -2.43
N ASN A 123 -31.99 13.81 -2.01
CA ASN A 123 -30.55 14.01 -1.82
C ASN A 123 -29.97 13.09 -0.73
N ALA A 124 -30.69 12.86 0.36
CA ALA A 124 -30.29 11.92 1.38
C ALA A 124 -30.24 10.48 0.82
N GLY A 125 -31.23 10.06 0.02
CA GLY A 125 -31.25 8.76 -0.64
C GLY A 125 -30.03 8.57 -1.55
N LEU A 126 -29.77 9.53 -2.45
CA LEU A 126 -28.60 9.50 -3.33
C LEU A 126 -27.27 9.47 -2.53
N GLY A 127 -27.18 10.23 -1.44
CA GLY A 127 -26.04 10.22 -0.55
C GLY A 127 -25.82 8.85 0.12
N ALA A 128 -26.90 8.19 0.56
CA ALA A 128 -26.84 6.84 1.11
C ALA A 128 -26.35 5.82 0.08
N ASP A 129 -26.86 5.88 -1.16
CA ASP A 129 -26.42 4.99 -2.25
C ASP A 129 -24.93 5.18 -2.55
N MET A 130 -24.48 6.43 -2.67
CA MET A 130 -23.05 6.73 -2.88
C MET A 130 -22.17 6.23 -1.72
N PHE A 131 -22.65 6.34 -0.48
CA PHE A 131 -21.96 5.82 0.69
C PHE A 131 -21.79 4.29 0.63
N VAL A 132 -22.86 3.56 0.29
CA VAL A 132 -22.84 2.09 0.17
C VAL A 132 -21.92 1.65 -0.95
N VAL A 133 -22.03 2.24 -2.14
CA VAL A 133 -21.15 1.95 -3.27
C VAL A 133 -19.71 2.24 -2.92
N GLY A 134 -19.43 3.38 -2.29
CA GLY A 134 -18.10 3.75 -1.84
C GLY A 134 -17.51 2.75 -0.83
N TYR A 135 -18.34 2.25 0.09
CA TYR A 135 -17.93 1.24 1.06
C TYR A 135 -17.54 -0.07 0.38
N ILE A 136 -18.34 -0.53 -0.59
CA ILE A 136 -18.07 -1.75 -1.37
C ILE A 136 -16.77 -1.62 -2.17
N LEU A 137 -16.62 -0.52 -2.95
CA LEU A 137 -15.42 -0.29 -3.75
C LEU A 137 -14.15 -0.23 -2.90
N ARG A 138 -14.22 0.43 -1.74
CA ARG A 138 -13.12 0.46 -0.79
C ARG A 138 -12.76 -0.94 -0.28
N GLY A 139 -13.77 -1.77 0.02
CA GLY A 139 -13.58 -3.16 0.45
C GLY A 139 -12.88 -4.00 -0.62
N ILE A 140 -13.34 -3.91 -1.88
CA ILE A 140 -12.72 -4.61 -3.02
C ILE A 140 -11.27 -4.13 -3.23
N GLY A 141 -11.05 -2.81 -3.23
CA GLY A 141 -9.71 -2.23 -3.36
C GLY A 141 -8.77 -2.70 -2.25
N ASN A 142 -9.26 -2.74 -1.02
CA ASN A 142 -8.51 -3.21 0.14
C ASN A 142 -8.12 -4.69 0.00
N GLY A 143 -9.05 -5.55 -0.43
CA GLY A 143 -8.78 -6.97 -0.66
C GLY A 143 -7.74 -7.21 -1.77
N LYS A 144 -7.78 -6.43 -2.88
CA LYS A 144 -6.75 -6.51 -3.92
C LYS A 144 -5.38 -6.12 -3.40
N LEU A 145 -5.28 -5.06 -2.60
CA LEU A 145 -4.01 -4.62 -2.00
C LEU A 145 -3.47 -5.65 -1.01
N ASP A 146 -4.33 -6.33 -0.24
CA ASP A 146 -3.91 -7.43 0.63
C ASP A 146 -3.34 -8.59 -0.18
N GLY A 147 -3.98 -8.95 -1.29
CA GLY A 147 -3.48 -9.97 -2.21
C GLY A 147 -2.11 -9.63 -2.80
N VAL A 148 -1.87 -8.38 -3.18
CA VAL A 148 -0.56 -7.91 -3.67
C VAL A 148 0.51 -8.06 -2.60
N VAL A 149 0.23 -7.63 -1.37
CA VAL A 149 1.16 -7.76 -0.24
C VAL A 149 1.50 -9.21 0.05
N GLU A 150 0.50 -10.07 0.09
CA GLU A 150 0.67 -11.50 0.34
C GLU A 150 1.51 -12.16 -0.76
N GLN A 151 1.17 -11.93 -2.04
CA GLN A 151 1.89 -12.49 -3.18
C GLN A 151 3.34 -12.01 -3.24
N TYR A 152 3.59 -10.72 -2.96
CA TYR A 152 4.95 -10.18 -2.90
C TYR A 152 5.75 -10.84 -1.78
N ASN A 153 5.21 -10.94 -0.58
CA ASN A 153 5.89 -11.53 0.56
C ASN A 153 6.17 -13.02 0.34
N GLN A 154 5.24 -13.78 -0.24
CA GLN A 154 5.46 -15.20 -0.59
C GLN A 154 6.55 -15.37 -1.65
N ASN A 155 6.62 -14.49 -2.64
CA ASN A 155 7.65 -14.54 -3.68
C ASN A 155 9.03 -14.14 -3.15
N THR A 156 9.09 -13.28 -2.13
CA THR A 156 10.35 -12.77 -1.55
C THR A 156 10.89 -13.69 -0.46
N GLN A 157 10.04 -14.41 0.25
CA GLN A 157 10.41 -15.45 1.23
C GLN A 157 10.83 -16.77 0.55
N LYS A 158 11.56 -16.69 -0.56
CA LYS A 158 12.19 -17.89 -1.12
C LYS A 158 13.26 -18.35 -0.15
N VAL A 159 13.04 -19.53 0.41
CA VAL A 159 14.01 -20.28 1.21
C VAL A 159 15.38 -20.20 0.56
N SER A 160 16.31 -19.48 1.18
CA SER A 160 17.67 -19.40 0.67
C SER A 160 18.46 -20.59 1.19
N PHE A 161 18.87 -21.47 0.28
CA PHE A 161 19.77 -22.55 0.60
C PHE A 161 21.21 -22.05 0.52
N HIS A 162 21.89 -21.96 1.67
CA HIS A 162 23.31 -21.69 1.71
C HIS A 162 24.09 -22.99 1.87
N VAL A 163 24.91 -23.32 0.86
CA VAL A 163 25.86 -24.43 0.93
C VAL A 163 27.24 -23.81 1.14
N SER A 164 27.79 -24.01 2.31
CA SER A 164 29.15 -23.55 2.59
C SER A 164 30.07 -24.73 2.90
N PRO A 165 31.32 -24.75 2.38
CA PRO A 165 32.32 -25.72 2.78
C PRO A 165 32.69 -25.47 4.25
N SER A 166 32.62 -26.51 5.07
CA SER A 166 32.99 -26.46 6.48
C SER A 166 34.14 -27.44 6.76
N LEU A 167 35.07 -27.02 7.59
CA LEU A 167 36.13 -27.87 8.10
C LEU A 167 35.64 -28.48 9.41
N MET A 168 35.33 -29.79 9.41
CA MET A 168 35.01 -30.51 10.63
C MET A 168 36.29 -31.12 11.22
N ARG A 169 36.60 -30.81 12.47
CA ARG A 169 37.59 -31.52 13.26
C ARG A 169 36.93 -32.66 14.02
N CYS A 170 37.18 -33.87 13.59
CA CYS A 170 36.79 -35.05 14.35
C CYS A 170 37.95 -35.49 15.26
N CYS A 171 37.78 -35.36 16.59
CA CYS A 171 38.69 -35.93 17.57
C CYS A 171 38.27 -37.37 17.79
N LEU A 172 38.98 -38.34 17.19
CA LEU A 172 38.72 -39.78 17.33
C LEU A 172 39.45 -40.45 18.50
N SER A 173 40.53 -39.82 19.03
CA SER A 173 41.24 -40.19 20.25
C SER A 173 42.20 -39.07 20.63
N GLN A 174 42.81 -39.17 21.85
CA GLN A 174 43.64 -38.16 22.45
C GLN A 174 44.86 -37.72 21.62
N ASP A 175 45.25 -38.46 20.58
CA ASP A 175 46.50 -38.21 19.82
C ASP A 175 46.33 -38.05 18.30
N GLN A 176 45.12 -38.15 17.74
CA GLN A 176 44.89 -38.01 16.29
C GLN A 176 43.69 -37.11 15.98
N SER A 177 43.98 -35.91 15.52
CA SER A 177 42.95 -35.03 14.95
C SER A 177 42.97 -35.11 13.43
N HIS A 178 41.90 -35.64 12.82
CA HIS A 178 41.72 -35.60 11.40
C HIS A 178 40.79 -34.44 11.02
N THR A 179 41.21 -33.60 10.06
CA THR A 179 40.39 -32.54 9.49
C THR A 179 39.72 -33.09 8.25
N THR A 180 38.41 -33.22 8.28
CA THR A 180 37.61 -33.63 7.13
C THR A 180 36.88 -32.42 6.54
N LEU A 181 36.86 -32.33 5.21
CA LEU A 181 36.03 -31.38 4.49
C LEU A 181 34.59 -31.85 4.54
N GLY A 182 33.69 -31.03 5.10
CA GLY A 182 32.28 -31.24 5.14
C GLY A 182 31.54 -30.12 4.38
N LEU A 183 30.30 -30.40 4.00
CA LEU A 183 29.37 -29.39 3.47
C LEU A 183 28.31 -29.11 4.54
N THR A 184 28.17 -27.86 4.92
CA THR A 184 27.10 -27.42 5.82
C THR A 184 25.97 -26.85 4.98
N PHE A 185 24.78 -27.40 5.17
CA PHE A 185 23.53 -26.91 4.58
C PHE A 185 22.81 -26.08 5.65
N SER A 186 22.66 -24.80 5.41
CA SER A 186 21.77 -23.94 6.22
C SER A 186 20.55 -23.53 5.39
N VAL A 187 19.40 -23.58 6.03
CA VAL A 187 18.10 -23.16 5.45
C VAL A 187 17.65 -22.00 6.29
N ASP A 188 17.64 -20.82 5.69
CA ASP A 188 17.06 -19.62 6.30
C ASP A 188 15.60 -19.51 5.84
N PHE A 189 14.68 -19.46 6.83
CA PHE A 189 13.24 -19.35 6.64
C PHE A 189 12.79 -17.91 6.77
#